data_95e892e5c2c4c720e1789ee156badd60
#
_entry.id   95e892e5c2c4c720e1789ee156badd60
#
_cell.length_a   1.000
_cell.length_b   1.000
_cell.length_c   1.000
_cell.angle_alpha   90.00
_cell.angle_beta   90.00
_cell.angle_gamma   90.00
#
_symmetry.space_group_name_H-M   'P 1'
#
loop_
_entity.id
_entity.type
_entity.pdbx_description
1 polymer ?
#
loop_
_entity_poly.entity_id
_entity_poly.type
_entity_poly.pdbx_seq_one_letter_code
_entity_poly.pdbx_strand_id
1 'polypeptide(L)'
;MADNEALFTPELVFFDWECATPDEVFARLEGELAPRGYIASGWLDAVRTREDAYPTGLAMPAANIAIPHTDPGFVAKPYIAVVKPAAPVTFNAMAGMGAPVSAQIVINLGIAEP
;
A
#
# COMPACT_ATOMS: atom_id res chain seq x y z
N MET A 1 -11.29 21.76 -0.48
CA MET A 1 -12.22 20.93 -1.21
C MET A 1 -12.56 19.67 -0.47
N ALA A 2 -13.79 19.30 -0.54
CA ALA A 2 -14.27 18.09 0.10
C ALA A 2 -13.61 16.84 -0.46
N ASP A 3 -13.00 16.93 -1.64
CA ASP A 3 -12.45 15.77 -2.32
C ASP A 3 -11.34 15.11 -1.52
N ASN A 4 -10.56 15.88 -0.76
CA ASN A 4 -9.50 15.29 0.04
C ASN A 4 -10.04 14.39 1.13
N GLU A 5 -11.22 14.68 1.64
CA GLU A 5 -11.85 13.87 2.66
C GLU A 5 -12.34 12.54 2.08
N ALA A 6 -12.69 12.53 0.79
CA ALA A 6 -13.18 11.31 0.15
C ALA A 6 -12.08 10.29 -0.11
N LEU A 7 -10.81 10.69 -0.09
CA LEU A 7 -9.71 9.77 -0.33
C LEU A 7 -9.54 8.78 0.82
N PHE A 8 -9.78 9.22 2.04
CA PHE A 8 -9.62 8.39 3.22
C PHE A 8 -10.99 7.98 3.74
N THR A 9 -11.33 6.70 3.61
CA THR A 9 -12.62 6.19 4.05
C THR A 9 -12.43 5.02 4.99
N PRO A 10 -13.30 4.88 6.02
CA PRO A 10 -13.17 3.76 6.96
C PRO A 10 -13.25 2.39 6.32
N GLU A 11 -13.95 2.26 5.19
CA GLU A 11 -14.09 0.95 4.53
C GLU A 11 -12.77 0.44 3.96
N LEU A 12 -11.76 1.31 3.83
CA LEU A 12 -10.45 0.92 3.33
C LEU A 12 -9.40 0.90 4.44
N VAL A 13 -9.83 0.79 5.69
CA VAL A 13 -8.92 0.60 6.83
C VAL A 13 -9.10 -0.83 7.31
N PHE A 14 -8.00 -1.59 7.28
CA PHE A 14 -8.02 -3.02 7.56
C PHE A 14 -7.11 -3.35 8.73
N PHE A 15 -7.58 -4.21 9.62
CA PHE A 15 -6.83 -4.60 10.81
C PHE A 15 -6.59 -6.09 10.85
N ASP A 16 -5.51 -6.47 11.53
CA ASP A 16 -5.25 -7.86 11.91
C ASP A 16 -5.11 -8.82 10.72
N TRP A 17 -4.64 -8.32 9.60
CA TRP A 17 -4.35 -9.17 8.47
C TRP A 17 -3.13 -10.04 8.76
N GLU A 18 -3.28 -11.34 8.56
CA GLU A 18 -2.18 -12.28 8.72
C GLU A 18 -1.47 -12.43 7.39
N CYS A 19 -0.46 -11.60 7.18
CA CYS A 19 0.34 -11.59 5.97
C CYS A 19 1.80 -11.65 6.37
N ALA A 20 2.55 -12.56 5.76
CA ALA A 20 3.97 -12.73 6.08
C ALA A 20 4.87 -11.90 5.16
N THR A 21 4.41 -11.54 3.97
CA THR A 21 5.23 -10.86 2.97
C THR A 21 4.47 -9.70 2.35
N PRO A 22 5.19 -8.74 1.73
CA PRO A 22 4.52 -7.68 0.98
C PRO A 22 3.60 -8.21 -0.12
N ASP A 23 4.00 -9.28 -0.82
CA ASP A 23 3.17 -9.87 -1.86
C ASP A 23 1.83 -10.32 -1.33
N GLU A 24 1.81 -10.89 -0.12
CA GLU A 24 0.54 -11.33 0.48
C GLU A 24 -0.35 -10.14 0.82
N VAL A 25 0.25 -9.04 1.28
CA VAL A 25 -0.49 -7.81 1.53
C VAL A 25 -1.09 -7.29 0.23
N PHE A 26 -0.29 -7.25 -0.85
CA PHE A 26 -0.75 -6.74 -2.14
C PHE A 26 -1.87 -7.60 -2.73
N ALA A 27 -1.74 -8.92 -2.65
CA ALA A 27 -2.77 -9.81 -3.18
C ALA A 27 -4.09 -9.62 -2.44
N ARG A 28 -4.02 -9.45 -1.12
CA ARG A 28 -5.23 -9.25 -0.34
C ARG A 28 -5.84 -7.88 -0.59
N LEU A 29 -4.99 -6.85 -0.76
CA LEU A 29 -5.48 -5.52 -1.15
C LEU A 29 -6.20 -5.56 -2.48
N GLU A 30 -5.67 -6.29 -3.46
CA GLU A 30 -6.34 -6.43 -4.75
C GLU A 30 -7.74 -6.99 -4.57
N GLY A 31 -7.88 -8.01 -3.71
CA GLY A 31 -9.18 -8.62 -3.44
C GLY A 31 -10.18 -7.66 -2.81
N GLU A 32 -9.70 -6.64 -2.12
CA GLU A 32 -10.56 -5.63 -1.51
C GLU A 32 -10.83 -4.45 -2.44
N LEU A 33 -9.82 -4.05 -3.20
CA LEU A 33 -9.92 -2.82 -4.01
C LEU A 33 -10.58 -3.05 -5.36
N ALA A 34 -10.34 -4.20 -6.00
CA ALA A 34 -10.88 -4.46 -7.32
C ALA A 34 -12.42 -4.51 -7.35
N PRO A 35 -13.08 -5.24 -6.44
CA PRO A 35 -14.55 -5.27 -6.45
C PRO A 35 -15.18 -3.89 -6.19
N ARG A 36 -14.45 -3.03 -5.50
CA ARG A 36 -14.93 -1.68 -5.19
C ARG A 36 -14.65 -0.68 -6.32
N GLY A 37 -13.94 -1.11 -7.36
CA GLY A 37 -13.71 -0.26 -8.53
C GLY A 37 -12.59 0.76 -8.39
N TYR A 38 -11.68 0.56 -7.44
CA TYR A 38 -10.58 1.50 -7.22
C TYR A 38 -9.40 1.28 -8.14
N ILE A 39 -9.18 0.05 -8.58
CA ILE A 39 -7.98 -0.30 -9.35
C ILE A 39 -8.32 -0.93 -10.67
N ALA A 40 -7.38 -0.85 -11.61
CA ALA A 40 -7.53 -1.39 -12.94
C ALA A 40 -6.78 -2.70 -13.09
N SER A 41 -7.04 -3.40 -14.18
CA SER A 41 -6.37 -4.65 -14.52
C SER A 41 -4.86 -4.43 -14.55
N GLY A 42 -4.11 -5.39 -14.01
CA GLY A 42 -2.65 -5.31 -13.97
C GLY A 42 -2.08 -4.63 -12.73
N TRP A 43 -2.94 -4.15 -11.83
CA TRP A 43 -2.49 -3.45 -10.63
C TRP A 43 -1.57 -4.30 -9.75
N LEU A 44 -1.89 -5.58 -9.55
CA LEU A 44 -1.11 -6.43 -8.67
C LEU A 44 0.33 -6.59 -9.16
N ASP A 45 0.50 -6.89 -10.44
CA ASP A 45 1.85 -7.00 -11.01
C ASP A 45 2.56 -5.66 -10.96
N ALA A 46 1.84 -4.57 -11.19
CA ALA A 46 2.43 -3.23 -11.19
C ALA A 46 2.94 -2.84 -9.81
N VAL A 47 2.16 -3.10 -8.74
CA VAL A 47 2.59 -2.71 -7.41
C VAL A 47 3.78 -3.56 -6.96
N ARG A 48 3.80 -4.85 -7.32
CA ARG A 48 4.92 -5.73 -7.02
C ARG A 48 6.20 -5.24 -7.70
N THR A 49 6.10 -4.97 -8.99
CA THR A 49 7.26 -4.51 -9.78
C THR A 49 7.79 -3.20 -9.25
N ARG A 50 6.90 -2.28 -8.92
CA ARG A 50 7.33 -0.99 -8.42
C ARG A 50 7.98 -1.10 -7.05
N GLU A 51 7.43 -1.92 -6.17
CA GLU A 51 8.01 -2.07 -4.84
C GLU A 51 9.39 -2.71 -4.91
N ASP A 52 9.60 -3.64 -5.85
CA ASP A 52 10.93 -4.23 -6.06
C ASP A 52 11.94 -3.19 -6.53
N ALA A 53 11.54 -2.34 -7.47
CA ALA A 53 12.44 -1.34 -8.05
C ALA A 53 12.63 -0.14 -7.13
N TYR A 54 11.59 0.27 -6.43
CA TYR A 54 11.57 1.46 -5.58
C TYR A 54 10.89 1.11 -4.24
N PRO A 55 11.64 0.48 -3.33
CA PRO A 55 11.07 0.06 -2.04
C PRO A 55 10.57 1.25 -1.24
N THR A 56 9.55 1.03 -0.42
CA THR A 56 8.88 2.11 0.31
C THR A 56 8.90 1.95 1.81
N GLY A 57 9.68 1.02 2.36
CA GLY A 57 9.81 0.88 3.81
C GLY A 57 10.47 2.11 4.41
N LEU A 58 9.87 2.65 5.46
CA LEU A 58 10.35 3.88 6.07
C LEU A 58 10.30 3.77 7.59
N ALA A 59 11.47 3.83 8.22
CA ALA A 59 11.58 3.80 9.67
C ALA A 59 11.37 5.22 10.20
N MET A 60 10.33 5.39 11.01
CA MET A 60 9.99 6.69 11.57
C MET A 60 9.98 6.60 13.09
N PRO A 61 10.17 7.74 13.79
CA PRO A 61 10.24 7.69 15.26
C PRO A 61 9.02 7.07 15.93
N ALA A 62 7.82 7.33 15.41
CA ALA A 62 6.59 6.86 16.04
C ALA A 62 6.24 5.43 15.62
N ALA A 63 6.55 5.05 14.38
CA ALA A 63 6.20 3.74 13.84
C ALA A 63 6.94 3.51 12.54
N ASN A 64 7.17 2.24 12.23
CA ASN A 64 7.71 1.86 10.92
C ASN A 64 6.55 1.68 9.96
N ILE A 65 6.67 2.24 8.77
CA ILE A 65 5.59 2.18 7.79
C ILE A 65 6.13 1.76 6.42
N ALA A 66 5.21 1.40 5.52
CA ALA A 66 5.51 1.27 4.10
C ALA A 66 4.42 2.00 3.33
N ILE A 67 4.78 2.58 2.18
CA ILE A 67 3.82 3.36 1.39
C ILE A 67 3.82 2.88 -0.07
N PRO A 68 3.52 1.60 -0.32
CA PRO A 68 3.51 1.08 -1.68
C PRO A 68 2.43 1.74 -2.54
N HIS A 69 2.73 1.91 -3.82
CA HIS A 69 1.78 2.47 -4.78
C HIS A 69 2.22 2.11 -6.19
N THR A 70 1.34 2.35 -7.16
CA THR A 70 1.64 2.12 -8.57
C THR A 70 1.63 3.44 -9.33
N ASP A 71 2.00 3.36 -10.60
CA ASP A 71 1.79 4.48 -11.51
C ASP A 71 0.28 4.71 -11.71
N PRO A 72 -0.13 5.95 -12.06
CA PRO A 72 -1.55 6.28 -12.15
C PRO A 72 -2.35 5.43 -13.12
N GLY A 73 -1.72 4.87 -14.16
CA GLY A 73 -2.42 4.07 -15.16
C GLY A 73 -3.12 2.83 -14.61
N PHE A 74 -2.76 2.39 -13.41
CA PHE A 74 -3.33 1.19 -12.80
C PHE A 74 -4.37 1.53 -11.72
N VAL A 75 -4.73 2.80 -11.58
CA VAL A 75 -5.69 3.26 -10.58
C VAL A 75 -6.91 3.82 -11.29
N ALA A 76 -8.09 3.26 -10.99
CA ALA A 76 -9.34 3.71 -11.63
C ALA A 76 -9.90 4.96 -10.94
N LYS A 77 -9.76 5.06 -9.63
CA LYS A 77 -10.15 6.26 -8.89
C LYS A 77 -9.28 6.39 -7.64
N PRO A 78 -9.00 7.63 -7.21
CA PRO A 78 -8.09 7.88 -6.09
C PRO A 78 -8.59 7.24 -4.80
N TYR A 79 -7.64 6.77 -3.97
CA TYR A 79 -7.98 6.20 -2.67
C TYR A 79 -6.75 6.20 -1.75
N ILE A 80 -7.01 6.00 -0.47
CA ILE A 80 -5.98 5.70 0.50
C ILE A 80 -6.45 4.47 1.27
N ALA A 81 -5.69 3.39 1.20
CA ALA A 81 -5.99 2.18 1.95
C ALA A 81 -4.94 2.01 3.04
N VAL A 82 -5.37 1.68 4.25
CA VAL A 82 -4.49 1.51 5.39
C VAL A 82 -4.63 0.09 5.90
N VAL A 83 -3.50 -0.61 6.04
CA VAL A 83 -3.48 -1.96 6.57
C VAL A 83 -2.62 -1.97 7.82
N LYS A 84 -3.20 -2.45 8.93
CA LYS A 84 -2.43 -2.74 10.12
C LYS A 84 -2.38 -4.25 10.26
N PRO A 85 -1.28 -4.88 9.81
CA PRO A 85 -1.20 -6.35 9.87
C PRO A 85 -1.12 -6.84 11.32
N ALA A 86 -1.45 -8.12 11.50
CA ALA A 86 -1.41 -8.74 12.83
C ALA A 86 0.00 -8.73 13.40
N ALA A 87 1.00 -8.90 12.54
CA ALA A 87 2.41 -8.75 12.90
C ALA A 87 3.08 -7.91 11.84
N PRO A 88 4.17 -7.20 12.19
CA PRO A 88 4.85 -6.36 11.19
C PRO A 88 5.30 -7.16 9.97
N VAL A 89 5.24 -6.53 8.81
CA VAL A 89 5.64 -7.12 7.54
C VAL A 89 6.91 -6.42 7.07
N THR A 90 7.89 -7.21 6.66
CA THR A 90 9.20 -6.66 6.27
C THR A 90 9.16 -6.14 4.84
N PHE A 91 9.48 -4.86 4.69
CA PHE A 91 9.66 -4.19 3.41
C PHE A 91 11.10 -3.73 3.29
N ASN A 92 11.62 -3.71 2.07
CA ASN A 92 12.95 -3.13 1.87
C ASN A 92 12.89 -1.62 2.12
N ALA A 93 14.01 -1.07 2.57
CA ALA A 93 14.08 0.35 2.93
C ALA A 93 14.03 1.25 1.70
N MET A 94 13.33 2.37 1.84
CA MET A 94 13.21 3.36 0.79
C MET A 94 14.60 3.86 0.38
N ALA A 95 14.84 3.97 -0.92
CA ALA A 95 16.08 4.47 -1.49
C ALA A 95 17.32 3.67 -1.05
N GLY A 96 17.12 2.43 -0.60
CA GLY A 96 18.25 1.62 -0.13
C GLY A 96 18.89 2.12 1.14
N MET A 97 18.20 2.93 1.92
CA MET A 97 18.77 3.58 3.11
C MET A 97 18.59 2.69 4.33
N GLY A 98 19.55 1.80 4.52
CA GLY A 98 19.59 1.00 5.73
C GLY A 98 18.98 -0.36 5.58
N ALA A 99 18.71 -1.00 6.73
CA ALA A 99 18.19 -2.35 6.80
C ALA A 99 16.71 -2.40 6.42
N PRO A 100 16.22 -3.60 6.05
CA PRO A 100 14.78 -3.76 5.82
C PRO A 100 13.96 -3.27 7.01
N VAL A 101 12.76 -2.80 6.72
CA VAL A 101 11.89 -2.17 7.71
C VAL A 101 10.75 -3.14 8.06
N SER A 102 10.56 -3.39 9.36
CA SER A 102 9.42 -4.18 9.83
C SER A 102 8.22 -3.24 9.94
N ALA A 103 7.44 -3.16 8.87
CA ALA A 103 6.35 -2.19 8.80
C ALA A 103 5.18 -2.59 9.69
N GLN A 104 4.80 -1.70 10.58
CA GLN A 104 3.67 -1.88 11.48
C GLN A 104 2.37 -1.42 10.82
N ILE A 105 2.49 -0.53 9.84
CA ILE A 105 1.36 0.02 9.10
C ILE A 105 1.76 0.12 7.63
N VAL A 106 0.87 -0.33 6.75
CA VAL A 106 1.06 -0.22 5.31
C VAL A 106 0.01 0.76 4.79
N ILE A 107 0.45 1.82 4.14
CA ILE A 107 -0.43 2.82 3.56
C ILE A 107 -0.31 2.70 2.05
N ASN A 108 -1.35 2.16 1.41
CA ASN A 108 -1.36 2.00 -0.03
C ASN A 108 -2.07 3.19 -0.67
N LEU A 109 -1.33 3.93 -1.48
CA LEU A 109 -1.84 5.14 -2.12
C LEU A 109 -2.34 4.82 -3.52
N GLY A 110 -3.55 5.27 -3.81
CA GLY A 110 -4.10 5.18 -5.16
C GLY A 110 -4.06 6.56 -5.80
N ILE A 111 -3.04 6.79 -6.63
CA ILE A 111 -2.85 8.07 -7.31
C ILE A 111 -3.38 7.90 -8.72
N ALA A 112 -4.49 8.56 -9.05
CA ALA A 112 -5.14 8.42 -10.34
C ALA A 112 -4.61 9.40 -11.39
N GLU A 113 -3.97 10.49 -10.95
CA GLU A 113 -3.41 11.48 -11.84
C GLU A 113 -1.99 11.79 -11.42
N PRO A 114 -1.10 12.07 -12.39
CA PRO A 114 0.31 12.35 -12.09
C PRO A 114 0.53 13.55 -11.20
#